data_dbcb7f66a221f3ac474b00b671982d8c
#
_entry.id   dbcb7f66a221f3ac474b00b671982d8c
#
_cell.length_a   1.000
_cell.length_b   1.000
_cell.length_c   1.000
_cell.angle_alpha   90.00
_cell.angle_beta   90.00
_cell.angle_gamma   90.00
#
_symmetry.space_group_name_H-M   'P 1'
#
loop_
_entity.id
_entity.type
_entity.pdbx_description
1 polymer ?
#
loop_
_entity_poly.entity_id
_entity_poly.type
_entity_poly.pdbx_seq_one_letter_code
_entity_poly.pdbx_strand_id
1 'polypeptide(L)'
;MPHFHIPLQSGSDKVLRLMNRRYDTRLFADRIAAVRSELPDAFIGIDIMTGARGEDAAEWEKSYSFVESLPVTRMHVFPYSERPGTAALRLGGAVDQHEKNLRVAALNALSERKLQSFIATMTGTVRPVLWECAHAGGRMHGLTDNYLRVSAPLDAKLINTVTPAHLQGADAQNPDMINAVVK
;
A
#
# COMPACT_ATOMS: atom_id res chain seq x y z
N MET A 1 -15.07 8.64 -1.45
CA MET A 1 -13.60 8.77 -1.31
C MET A 1 -12.95 7.68 -2.14
N PRO A 2 -12.11 7.99 -3.11
CA PRO A 2 -11.47 7.01 -3.96
C PRO A 2 -10.26 6.36 -3.25
N HIS A 3 -10.55 5.52 -2.27
CA HIS A 3 -9.60 4.75 -1.50
C HIS A 3 -10.09 3.31 -1.36
N PHE A 4 -9.22 2.36 -1.69
CA PHE A 4 -9.50 0.93 -1.62
C PHE A 4 -8.40 0.23 -0.83
N HIS A 5 -8.81 -0.73 -0.02
CA HIS A 5 -7.92 -1.67 0.64
C HIS A 5 -8.36 -3.09 0.27
N ILE A 6 -7.54 -3.78 -0.53
CA ILE A 6 -7.93 -5.06 -1.15
C ILE A 6 -6.90 -6.12 -0.79
N PRO A 7 -7.23 -7.14 0.02
CA PRO A 7 -6.29 -8.16 0.44
C PRO A 7 -5.96 -9.13 -0.71
N LEU A 8 -4.72 -9.03 -1.25
CA LEU A 8 -4.19 -9.95 -2.25
C LEU A 8 -3.71 -11.26 -1.62
N GLN A 9 -3.01 -11.19 -0.53
CA GLN A 9 -2.36 -12.27 0.23
C GLN A 9 -1.11 -12.86 -0.43
N SER A 10 -1.10 -13.20 -1.72
CA SER A 10 0.08 -13.68 -2.47
C SER A 10 -0.08 -13.37 -3.96
N GLY A 11 1.00 -13.09 -4.64
CA GLY A 11 1.04 -12.97 -6.09
C GLY A 11 1.32 -14.30 -6.82
N SER A 12 1.28 -15.44 -6.11
CA SER A 12 1.43 -16.77 -6.69
C SER A 12 0.10 -17.53 -6.62
N ASP A 13 -0.40 -17.99 -7.76
CA ASP A 13 -1.62 -18.80 -7.82
C ASP A 13 -1.49 -20.14 -7.07
N LYS A 14 -0.28 -20.74 -7.02
CA LYS A 14 -0.02 -21.93 -6.22
C LYS A 14 -0.21 -21.60 -4.73
N VAL A 15 0.38 -20.52 -4.26
CA VAL A 15 0.28 -20.10 -2.85
C VAL A 15 -1.14 -19.69 -2.48
N LEU A 16 -1.84 -18.98 -3.36
CA LEU A 16 -3.26 -18.64 -3.17
C LEU A 16 -4.14 -19.88 -3.00
N ARG A 17 -3.93 -20.92 -3.83
CA ARG A 17 -4.63 -22.20 -3.67
C ARG A 17 -4.30 -22.90 -2.34
N LEU A 18 -3.04 -22.90 -1.92
CA LEU A 18 -2.62 -23.45 -0.62
C LEU A 18 -3.25 -22.70 0.56
N MET A 19 -3.48 -21.40 0.41
CA MET A 19 -4.21 -20.56 1.37
C MET A 19 -5.74 -20.70 1.25
N ASN A 20 -6.23 -21.60 0.38
CA ASN A 20 -7.65 -21.81 0.11
C ASN A 20 -8.37 -20.52 -0.35
N ARG A 21 -7.69 -19.68 -1.14
CA ARG A 21 -8.30 -18.48 -1.76
C ARG A 21 -9.09 -18.90 -3.01
N ARG A 22 -10.26 -18.28 -3.20
CA ARG A 22 -11.18 -18.57 -4.32
C ARG A 22 -10.97 -17.66 -5.53
N TYR A 23 -9.86 -16.95 -5.59
CA TYR A 23 -9.44 -16.08 -6.70
C TYR A 23 -8.00 -16.42 -7.08
N ASP A 24 -7.62 -16.01 -8.28
CA ASP A 24 -6.27 -16.09 -8.81
C ASP A 24 -5.70 -14.69 -9.07
N THR A 25 -4.45 -14.64 -9.49
CA THR A 25 -3.74 -13.39 -9.81
C THR A 25 -4.39 -12.65 -10.98
N ARG A 26 -4.90 -13.36 -11.98
CA ARG A 26 -5.58 -12.75 -13.13
C ARG A 26 -6.83 -11.99 -12.70
N LEU A 27 -7.73 -12.65 -11.96
CA LEU A 27 -8.95 -11.99 -11.47
C LEU A 27 -8.61 -10.76 -10.62
N PHE A 28 -7.56 -10.87 -9.77
CA PHE A 28 -7.12 -9.75 -8.95
C PHE A 28 -6.64 -8.58 -9.81
N ALA A 29 -5.77 -8.83 -10.80
CA ALA A 29 -5.27 -7.82 -11.72
C ALA A 29 -6.42 -7.14 -12.51
N ASP A 30 -7.38 -7.92 -13.01
CA ASP A 30 -8.55 -7.40 -13.72
C ASP A 30 -9.38 -6.45 -12.83
N ARG A 31 -9.53 -6.76 -11.53
CA ARG A 31 -10.24 -5.88 -10.59
C ARG A 31 -9.47 -4.60 -10.28
N ILE A 32 -8.15 -4.69 -10.11
CA ILE A 32 -7.30 -3.49 -9.92
C ILE A 32 -7.35 -2.60 -11.17
N ALA A 33 -7.27 -3.19 -12.36
CA ALA A 33 -7.37 -2.46 -13.62
C ALA A 33 -8.73 -1.75 -13.78
N ALA A 34 -9.83 -2.42 -13.43
CA ALA A 34 -11.17 -1.82 -13.46
C ALA A 34 -11.28 -0.63 -12.51
N VAL A 35 -10.79 -0.76 -11.25
CA VAL A 35 -10.76 0.38 -10.30
C VAL A 35 -9.93 1.53 -10.87
N ARG A 36 -8.78 1.26 -11.44
CA ARG A 36 -7.88 2.28 -11.97
C ARG A 36 -8.46 2.97 -13.20
N SER A 37 -9.21 2.24 -14.04
CA SER A 37 -9.90 2.81 -15.19
C SER A 37 -11.02 3.78 -14.81
N GLU A 38 -11.84 3.42 -13.81
CA GLU A 38 -12.97 4.26 -13.37
C GLU A 38 -12.52 5.40 -12.44
N LEU A 39 -11.47 5.18 -11.66
CA LEU A 39 -10.97 6.11 -10.65
C LEU A 39 -9.43 6.21 -10.76
N PRO A 40 -8.90 6.96 -11.75
CA PRO A 40 -7.46 7.05 -12.01
C PRO A 40 -6.64 7.48 -10.80
N ASP A 41 -7.18 8.36 -9.98
CA ASP A 41 -6.53 8.94 -8.78
C ASP A 41 -6.82 8.15 -7.49
N ALA A 42 -7.43 6.97 -7.57
CA ALA A 42 -7.72 6.19 -6.37
C ALA A 42 -6.43 5.74 -5.66
N PHE A 43 -6.39 5.86 -4.34
CA PHE A 43 -5.38 5.19 -3.53
C PHE A 43 -5.76 3.71 -3.40
N ILE A 44 -4.91 2.81 -3.88
CA ILE A 44 -5.15 1.36 -3.82
C ILE A 44 -4.09 0.74 -2.92
N GLY A 45 -4.49 0.38 -1.69
CA GLY A 45 -3.70 -0.41 -0.76
C GLY A 45 -4.01 -1.90 -0.91
N ILE A 46 -3.00 -2.75 -0.73
CA ILE A 46 -3.17 -4.20 -0.71
C ILE A 46 -2.48 -4.81 0.50
N ASP A 47 -3.01 -5.94 1.00
CA ASP A 47 -2.30 -6.79 1.94
C ASP A 47 -1.59 -7.91 1.18
N ILE A 48 -0.34 -8.14 1.54
CA ILE A 48 0.46 -9.25 1.02
C ILE A 48 1.19 -9.96 2.15
N MET A 49 1.16 -11.29 2.13
CA MET A 49 1.87 -12.14 3.06
C MET A 49 3.00 -12.87 2.33
N THR A 50 4.17 -12.93 2.93
CA THR A 50 5.32 -13.65 2.35
C THR A 50 5.89 -14.70 3.31
N GLY A 51 6.50 -15.73 2.73
CA GLY A 51 7.07 -16.85 3.49
C GLY A 51 6.05 -17.87 3.96
N ALA A 52 4.89 -17.96 3.28
CA ALA A 52 3.90 -19.00 3.52
C ALA A 52 4.48 -20.39 3.16
N ARG A 53 3.95 -21.44 3.80
CA ARG A 53 4.33 -22.82 3.45
C ARG A 53 4.02 -23.11 1.98
N GLY A 54 5.00 -23.64 1.26
CA GLY A 54 4.93 -23.90 -0.17
C GLY A 54 5.28 -22.72 -1.09
N GLU A 55 5.65 -21.58 -0.52
CA GLU A 55 6.25 -20.45 -1.25
C GLU A 55 7.76 -20.67 -1.41
N ASP A 56 8.15 -21.56 -2.32
CA ASP A 56 9.56 -21.73 -2.70
C ASP A 56 10.10 -20.48 -3.43
N ALA A 57 11.40 -20.51 -3.82
CA ALA A 57 12.02 -19.37 -4.49
C ALA A 57 11.32 -19.01 -5.82
N ALA A 58 10.87 -20.01 -6.58
CA ALA A 58 10.18 -19.75 -7.85
C ALA A 58 8.80 -19.10 -7.65
N GLU A 59 8.07 -19.50 -6.62
CA GLU A 59 6.77 -18.90 -6.28
C GLU A 59 6.92 -17.50 -5.66
N TRP A 60 8.01 -17.28 -4.93
CA TRP A 60 8.38 -15.94 -4.46
C TRP A 60 8.65 -14.98 -5.63
N GLU A 61 9.47 -15.38 -6.59
CA GLU A 61 9.76 -14.56 -7.79
C GLU A 61 8.48 -14.22 -8.57
N LYS A 62 7.58 -15.19 -8.76
CA LYS A 62 6.27 -14.95 -9.37
C LYS A 62 5.46 -13.92 -8.59
N SER A 63 5.41 -14.09 -7.25
CA SER A 63 4.66 -13.19 -6.36
C SER A 63 5.22 -11.77 -6.42
N TYR A 64 6.53 -11.61 -6.35
CA TYR A 64 7.20 -10.32 -6.42
C TYR A 64 6.96 -9.62 -7.76
N SER A 65 7.22 -10.32 -8.89
CA SER A 65 7.03 -9.78 -10.24
C SER A 65 5.57 -9.40 -10.50
N PHE A 66 4.61 -10.21 -10.03
CA PHE A 66 3.20 -9.89 -10.14
C PHE A 66 2.85 -8.60 -9.41
N VAL A 67 3.24 -8.47 -8.14
CA VAL A 67 2.96 -7.27 -7.34
C VAL A 67 3.66 -6.03 -7.89
N GLU A 68 4.88 -6.21 -8.42
CA GLU A 68 5.61 -5.13 -9.09
C GLU A 68 4.84 -4.58 -10.30
N SER A 69 4.19 -5.45 -11.08
CA SER A 69 3.41 -5.07 -12.27
C SER A 69 2.08 -4.38 -11.94
N LEU A 70 1.53 -4.57 -10.74
CA LEU A 70 0.22 -4.02 -10.38
C LEU A 70 0.26 -2.50 -10.19
N PRO A 71 -0.73 -1.73 -10.69
CA PRO A 71 -0.86 -0.30 -10.46
C PRO A 71 -1.49 0.02 -9.09
N VAL A 72 -0.93 -0.56 -8.03
CA VAL A 72 -1.32 -0.29 -6.64
C VAL A 72 -0.45 0.81 -6.04
N THR A 73 -0.94 1.47 -4.99
CA THR A 73 -0.28 2.61 -4.37
C THR A 73 0.62 2.19 -3.21
N ARG A 74 0.15 1.29 -2.36
CA ARG A 74 0.88 0.86 -1.16
C ARG A 74 0.57 -0.60 -0.83
N MET A 75 1.50 -1.23 -0.11
CA MET A 75 1.33 -2.58 0.39
C MET A 75 1.49 -2.62 1.91
N HIS A 76 0.63 -3.38 2.57
CA HIS A 76 0.86 -3.84 3.94
C HIS A 76 1.46 -5.25 3.86
N VAL A 77 2.71 -5.36 4.24
CA VAL A 77 3.50 -6.58 4.10
C VAL A 77 3.56 -7.32 5.43
N PHE A 78 3.16 -8.58 5.44
CA PHE A 78 3.18 -9.43 6.62
C PHE A 78 4.08 -10.65 6.40
N PRO A 79 5.02 -10.95 7.32
CA PRO A 79 5.66 -12.25 7.33
C PRO A 79 4.62 -13.30 7.76
N TYR A 80 4.61 -14.45 7.07
CA TYR A 80 3.74 -15.56 7.47
C TYR A 80 4.12 -16.07 8.86
N SER A 81 3.13 -16.12 9.74
CA SER A 81 3.26 -16.67 11.10
C SER A 81 2.47 -17.96 11.23
N GLU A 82 3.13 -19.02 11.64
CA GLU A 82 2.50 -20.31 11.90
C GLU A 82 1.62 -20.26 13.13
N ARG A 83 0.41 -20.82 13.02
CA ARG A 83 -0.51 -20.91 14.14
C ARG A 83 -0.81 -22.37 14.47
N PRO A 84 -0.62 -22.81 15.73
CA PRO A 84 -0.95 -24.16 16.15
C PRO A 84 -2.37 -24.55 15.78
N GLY A 85 -2.56 -25.79 15.38
CA GLY A 85 -3.86 -26.35 15.03
C GLY A 85 -4.38 -26.01 13.63
N THR A 86 -3.67 -25.22 12.82
CA THR A 86 -4.09 -24.88 11.45
C THR A 86 -3.73 -25.96 10.44
N ALA A 87 -4.56 -26.14 9.41
CA ALA A 87 -4.30 -27.06 8.30
C ALA A 87 -3.00 -26.70 7.55
N ALA A 88 -2.60 -25.44 7.55
CA ALA A 88 -1.38 -24.98 6.92
C ALA A 88 -0.11 -25.66 7.46
N LEU A 89 -0.08 -26.05 8.73
CA LEU A 89 1.06 -26.78 9.31
C LEU A 89 1.31 -28.16 8.70
N ARG A 90 0.30 -28.72 8.03
CA ARG A 90 0.43 -30.04 7.32
C ARG A 90 1.09 -29.87 5.95
N LEU A 91 1.21 -28.65 5.45
CA LEU A 91 1.89 -28.35 4.19
C LEU A 91 3.41 -28.42 4.40
N GLY A 92 4.11 -28.99 3.45
CA GLY A 92 5.57 -28.93 3.38
C GLY A 92 6.09 -27.56 2.97
N GLY A 93 7.43 -27.41 2.90
CA GLY A 93 8.08 -26.22 2.35
C GLY A 93 7.97 -25.01 3.27
N ALA A 94 8.31 -25.18 4.56
CA ALA A 94 8.47 -24.06 5.48
C ALA A 94 9.63 -23.17 5.01
N VAL A 95 9.41 -21.87 5.04
CA VAL A 95 10.43 -20.85 4.74
C VAL A 95 11.08 -20.43 6.05
N ASP A 96 12.40 -20.36 6.09
CA ASP A 96 13.11 -19.95 7.28
C ASP A 96 12.91 -18.45 7.60
N GLN A 97 13.17 -18.05 8.85
CA GLN A 97 12.89 -16.71 9.29
C GLN A 97 13.77 -15.65 8.65
N HIS A 98 15.02 -15.99 8.32
CA HIS A 98 15.93 -15.06 7.65
C HIS A 98 15.43 -14.73 6.25
N GLU A 99 15.05 -15.75 5.49
CA GLU A 99 14.47 -15.59 4.15
C GLU A 99 13.15 -14.79 4.19
N LYS A 100 12.27 -15.05 5.17
CA LYS A 100 11.05 -14.23 5.36
C LYS A 100 11.38 -12.75 5.56
N ASN A 101 12.40 -12.46 6.37
CA ASN A 101 12.81 -11.08 6.63
C ASN A 101 13.35 -10.39 5.37
N LEU A 102 14.12 -11.10 4.54
CA LEU A 102 14.61 -10.59 3.25
C LEU A 102 13.44 -10.27 2.30
N ARG A 103 12.46 -11.16 2.18
CA ARG A 103 11.28 -10.97 1.35
C ARG A 103 10.42 -9.80 1.83
N VAL A 104 10.22 -9.67 3.14
CA VAL A 104 9.53 -8.52 3.74
C VAL A 104 10.23 -7.22 3.40
N ALA A 105 11.56 -7.17 3.55
CA ALA A 105 12.35 -5.98 3.23
C ALA A 105 12.22 -5.60 1.73
N ALA A 106 12.28 -6.58 0.84
CA ALA A 106 12.12 -6.36 -0.61
C ALA A 106 10.73 -5.80 -0.96
N LEU A 107 9.66 -6.36 -0.39
CA LEU A 107 8.29 -5.88 -0.62
C LEU A 107 8.05 -4.50 -0.01
N ASN A 108 8.62 -4.20 1.16
CA ASN A 108 8.53 -2.86 1.75
C ASN A 108 9.24 -1.83 0.88
N ALA A 109 10.43 -2.12 0.37
CA ALA A 109 11.12 -1.24 -0.56
C ALA A 109 10.33 -1.01 -1.86
N LEU A 110 9.66 -2.05 -2.38
CA LEU A 110 8.75 -1.91 -3.53
C LEU A 110 7.54 -1.05 -3.18
N SER A 111 6.95 -1.23 -1.99
CA SER A 111 5.82 -0.43 -1.48
C SER A 111 6.16 1.05 -1.43
N GLU A 112 7.34 1.38 -0.90
CA GLU A 112 7.82 2.76 -0.87
C GLU A 112 7.95 3.36 -2.28
N ARG A 113 8.58 2.65 -3.22
CA ARG A 113 8.69 3.13 -4.62
C ARG A 113 7.32 3.40 -5.26
N LYS A 114 6.33 2.51 -5.01
CA LYS A 114 4.97 2.68 -5.53
C LYS A 114 4.28 3.90 -4.91
N LEU A 115 4.43 4.12 -3.61
CA LEU A 115 3.90 5.31 -2.95
C LEU A 115 4.53 6.59 -3.51
N GLN A 116 5.86 6.63 -3.68
CA GLN A 116 6.54 7.78 -4.25
C GLN A 116 6.08 8.06 -5.69
N SER A 117 5.86 7.03 -6.50
CA SER A 117 5.29 7.17 -7.84
C SER A 117 3.87 7.77 -7.78
N PHE A 118 3.05 7.34 -6.83
CA PHE A 118 1.71 7.89 -6.65
C PHE A 118 1.76 9.36 -6.18
N ILE A 119 2.61 9.70 -5.22
CA ILE A 119 2.83 11.08 -4.77
C ILE A 119 3.24 11.97 -5.95
N ALA A 120 4.14 11.48 -6.82
CA ALA A 120 4.55 12.22 -8.01
C ALA A 120 3.38 12.49 -8.97
N THR A 121 2.46 11.55 -9.16
CA THR A 121 1.25 11.78 -9.99
C THR A 121 0.27 12.76 -9.37
N MET A 122 0.22 12.88 -8.05
CA MET A 122 -0.65 13.83 -7.35
C MET A 122 -0.05 15.23 -7.23
N THR A 123 1.25 15.39 -7.43
CA THR A 123 1.94 16.67 -7.38
C THR A 123 1.37 17.63 -8.44
N GLY A 124 1.13 18.88 -8.06
CA GLY A 124 0.54 19.91 -8.91
C GLY A 124 -1.00 19.90 -8.93
N THR A 125 -1.64 18.90 -8.36
CA THR A 125 -3.12 18.86 -8.29
C THR A 125 -3.65 19.66 -7.11
N VAL A 126 -4.95 19.98 -7.16
CA VAL A 126 -5.69 20.59 -6.04
C VAL A 126 -6.69 19.57 -5.54
N ARG A 127 -6.63 19.26 -4.24
CA ARG A 127 -7.55 18.27 -3.64
C ARG A 127 -8.14 18.80 -2.33
N PRO A 128 -9.36 18.37 -1.97
CA PRO A 128 -9.89 18.62 -0.65
C PRO A 128 -9.07 17.85 0.39
N VAL A 129 -8.67 18.54 1.46
CA VAL A 129 -7.89 17.97 2.57
C VAL A 129 -8.64 18.18 3.87
N LEU A 130 -8.88 17.10 4.59
CA LEU A 130 -9.31 17.13 5.98
C LEU A 130 -8.06 17.33 6.86
N TRP A 131 -7.98 18.47 7.55
CA TRP A 131 -6.91 18.74 8.50
C TRP A 131 -7.22 18.13 9.86
N GLU A 132 -6.43 17.17 10.30
CA GLU A 132 -6.74 16.35 11.47
C GLU A 132 -6.11 16.88 12.76
N CYS A 133 -4.84 17.28 12.71
CA CYS A 133 -4.11 17.63 13.92
C CYS A 133 -2.93 18.58 13.66
N ALA A 134 -2.57 19.34 14.71
CA ALA A 134 -1.30 20.05 14.77
C ALA A 134 -0.16 19.08 15.08
N HIS A 135 1.00 19.36 14.50
CA HIS A 135 2.23 18.58 14.71
C HIS A 135 3.39 19.49 15.15
N ALA A 136 4.43 18.87 15.69
CA ALA A 136 5.65 19.57 16.06
C ALA A 136 6.24 20.36 14.87
N GLY A 137 7.02 21.40 15.15
CA GLY A 137 7.65 22.22 14.11
C GLY A 137 6.71 23.19 13.39
N GLY A 138 5.54 23.52 13.96
CA GLY A 138 4.59 24.47 13.35
C GLY A 138 3.93 23.92 12.08
N ARG A 139 3.70 22.62 12.04
CA ARG A 139 3.02 21.92 10.93
C ARG A 139 1.64 21.43 11.35
N MET A 140 0.76 21.26 10.39
CA MET A 140 -0.48 20.48 10.53
C MET A 140 -0.50 19.33 9.52
N HIS A 141 -1.14 18.24 9.90
CA HIS A 141 -1.30 17.06 9.05
C HIS A 141 -2.77 16.84 8.73
N GLY A 142 -2.99 16.19 7.60
CA GLY A 142 -4.33 15.86 7.13
C GLY A 142 -4.33 14.74 6.11
N LEU A 143 -5.52 14.47 5.59
CA LEU A 143 -5.76 13.46 4.56
C LEU A 143 -6.52 14.09 3.39
N THR A 144 -6.06 13.79 2.19
CA THR A 144 -6.83 14.09 0.97
C THR A 144 -8.08 13.21 0.87
N ASP A 145 -8.99 13.55 -0.03
CA ASP A 145 -10.18 12.73 -0.35
C ASP A 145 -9.81 11.32 -0.86
N ASN A 146 -8.62 11.11 -1.42
CA ASN A 146 -8.11 9.80 -1.81
C ASN A 146 -7.12 9.20 -0.78
N TYR A 147 -7.11 9.69 0.45
CA TYR A 147 -6.38 9.14 1.58
C TYR A 147 -4.86 9.32 1.56
N LEU A 148 -4.35 10.22 0.73
CA LEU A 148 -2.93 10.59 0.78
C LEU A 148 -2.65 11.50 1.97
N ARG A 149 -1.62 11.20 2.74
CA ARG A 149 -1.19 12.02 3.87
C ARG A 149 -0.58 13.33 3.41
N VAL A 150 -0.98 14.40 4.06
CA VAL A 150 -0.58 15.77 3.69
C VAL A 150 0.04 16.49 4.88
N SER A 151 1.05 17.32 4.61
CA SER A 151 1.68 18.21 5.58
C SER A 151 1.63 19.64 5.07
N ALA A 152 1.26 20.61 5.93
CA ALA A 152 1.25 22.04 5.62
C ALA A 152 1.67 22.88 6.83
N PRO A 153 2.04 24.17 6.66
CA PRO A 153 2.20 25.09 7.78
C PRO A 153 0.94 25.14 8.65
N LEU A 154 1.12 25.20 9.97
CA LEU A 154 0.01 25.17 10.91
C LEU A 154 -0.85 26.44 10.81
N ASP A 155 -2.14 26.24 10.55
CA ASP A 155 -3.19 27.19 10.87
C ASP A 155 -4.21 26.48 11.79
N ALA A 156 -4.23 26.87 13.06
CA ALA A 156 -5.08 26.23 14.06
C ALA A 156 -6.59 26.36 13.76
N LYS A 157 -7.00 27.34 12.95
CA LYS A 157 -8.40 27.54 12.55
C LYS A 157 -8.87 26.49 11.55
N LEU A 158 -7.94 25.81 10.87
CA LEU A 158 -8.25 24.81 9.87
C LEU A 158 -8.39 23.39 10.45
N ILE A 159 -7.95 23.17 11.68
CA ILE A 159 -8.06 21.85 12.32
C ILE A 159 -9.53 21.42 12.40
N ASN A 160 -9.80 20.17 12.03
CA ASN A 160 -11.14 19.58 11.87
C ASN A 160 -12.00 20.24 10.75
N THR A 161 -11.35 20.89 9.79
CA THR A 161 -12.04 21.41 8.61
C THR A 161 -11.55 20.74 7.33
N VAL A 162 -12.36 20.83 6.28
CA VAL A 162 -11.99 20.39 4.93
C VAL A 162 -11.78 21.63 4.05
N THR A 163 -10.59 21.79 3.50
CA THR A 163 -10.28 22.88 2.58
C THR A 163 -9.58 22.39 1.33
N PRO A 164 -9.70 23.07 0.19
CA PRO A 164 -8.88 22.77 -0.98
C PRO A 164 -7.43 23.14 -0.69
N ALA A 165 -6.52 22.25 -1.08
CA ALA A 165 -5.08 22.47 -0.96
C ALA A 165 -4.36 22.06 -2.23
N HIS A 166 -3.34 22.83 -2.62
CA HIS A 166 -2.45 22.54 -3.74
C HIS A 166 -1.30 21.64 -3.28
N LEU A 167 -1.20 20.46 -3.87
CA LEU A 167 -0.18 19.46 -3.54
C LEU A 167 1.13 19.79 -4.26
N GLN A 168 2.22 19.95 -3.52
CA GLN A 168 3.48 20.50 -4.06
C GLN A 168 4.56 19.44 -4.34
N GLY A 169 4.53 18.30 -3.69
CA GLY A 169 5.54 17.24 -3.82
C GLY A 169 5.81 16.54 -2.49
N ALA A 170 6.63 15.50 -2.52
CA ALA A 170 6.96 14.73 -1.33
C ALA A 170 7.54 15.64 -0.21
N ASP A 171 7.17 15.35 1.04
CA ASP A 171 7.74 16.04 2.19
C ASP A 171 9.17 15.54 2.43
N ALA A 172 10.14 16.47 2.51
CA ALA A 172 11.56 16.15 2.66
C ALA A 172 11.89 15.46 4.01
N GLN A 173 11.07 15.69 5.05
CA GLN A 173 11.25 15.10 6.38
C GLN A 173 10.49 13.80 6.55
N ASN A 174 9.40 13.64 5.81
CA ASN A 174 8.58 12.42 5.82
C ASN A 174 8.14 12.07 4.40
N PRO A 175 8.89 11.23 3.69
CA PRO A 175 8.59 10.89 2.30
C PRO A 175 7.24 10.18 2.11
N ASP A 176 6.61 9.67 3.16
CA ASP A 176 5.25 9.10 3.12
C ASP A 176 4.14 10.17 3.00
N MET A 177 4.51 11.43 3.04
CA MET A 177 3.59 12.57 2.99
C MET A 177 3.88 13.46 1.79
N ILE A 178 2.86 14.21 1.38
CA ILE A 178 2.98 15.27 0.38
C ILE A 178 2.83 16.64 1.04
N ASN A 179 3.69 17.60 0.67
CA ASN A 179 3.54 18.99 1.09
C ASN A 179 2.36 19.64 0.36
N ALA A 180 1.64 20.51 1.06
CA ALA A 180 0.55 21.25 0.48
C ALA A 180 0.51 22.70 0.95
N VAL A 181 -0.14 23.53 0.13
CA VAL A 181 -0.50 24.92 0.45
C VAL A 181 -2.01 25.03 0.37
N VAL A 182 -2.62 25.52 1.45
CA VAL A 182 -4.08 25.79 1.50
C VAL A 182 -4.39 26.91 0.52
N LYS A 183 -5.47 26.76 -0.22
CA LYS A 183 -5.95 27.78 -1.17
C LYS A 183 -6.87 28.80 -0.49
#